data_f9fe2009d5316219acd91b44728a9f83
#
_entry.id   f9fe2009d5316219acd91b44728a9f83
#
_cell.length_a   1.000
_cell.length_b   1.000
_cell.length_c   1.000
_cell.angle_alpha   90.00
_cell.angle_beta   90.00
_cell.angle_gamma   90.00
#
_symmetry.space_group_name_H-M   'P 1'
#
loop_
_entity.id
_entity.type
_entity.pdbx_description
1 polymer ?
#
loop_
_entity_poly.entity_id
_entity_poly.type
_entity_poly.pdbx_seq_one_letter_code
_entity_poly.pdbx_strand_id
1 'polypeptide(L)'
;CNEYNKVIGNFEIDPLIVIPIFIHDFLCIHPFNDGNGRLSRLLTTLLLYRSGFYVGKYISLEALIAKDKSAYYGALQKSGLNWHEENEDILPFMKYLLGIILAGYKDFEDRFSIVEEKLPAIELVRKAISQKMGRFTKQDIIELCPTLSLSSIEGSLRKLVDEGEIQREGIGRATKYIRLK
;
A
#
# COMPACT_ATOMS: atom_id res chain seq x y z
N CYS A 1 -3.02 22.99 17.78
CA CYS A 1 -2.19 21.84 18.25
C CYS A 1 -2.53 21.41 19.67
N ASN A 2 -2.67 22.31 20.63
CA ASN A 2 -2.95 21.93 22.03
C ASN A 2 -4.35 21.28 22.16
N GLU A 3 -5.36 21.81 21.50
CA GLU A 3 -6.71 21.29 21.44
C GLU A 3 -6.75 19.90 20.83
N TYR A 4 -6.10 19.72 19.67
CA TYR A 4 -5.94 18.42 19.01
C TYR A 4 -5.36 17.35 19.96
N ASN A 5 -4.25 17.68 20.64
CA ASN A 5 -3.59 16.74 21.56
C ASN A 5 -4.48 16.40 22.76
N LYS A 6 -5.29 17.33 23.23
CA LYS A 6 -6.23 17.13 24.35
C LYS A 6 -7.37 16.19 23.95
N VAL A 7 -7.99 16.44 22.81
CA VAL A 7 -9.13 15.63 22.31
C VAL A 7 -8.69 14.19 21.99
N ILE A 8 -7.54 14.02 21.31
CA ILE A 8 -6.99 12.68 21.00
C ILE A 8 -6.51 11.98 22.27
N GLY A 9 -5.86 12.70 23.20
CA GLY A 9 -5.35 12.11 24.45
C GLY A 9 -6.44 11.59 25.38
N ASN A 10 -7.62 12.20 25.34
CA ASN A 10 -8.76 11.81 26.17
C ASN A 10 -9.68 10.78 25.50
N PHE A 11 -9.40 10.36 24.25
CA PHE A 11 -10.26 9.46 23.45
C PHE A 11 -11.73 9.97 23.33
N GLU A 12 -11.93 11.27 23.35
CA GLU A 12 -13.28 11.87 23.29
C GLU A 12 -13.92 11.77 21.90
N ILE A 13 -13.09 11.83 20.84
CA ILE A 13 -13.54 11.77 19.44
C ILE A 13 -12.61 10.84 18.66
N ASP A 14 -13.19 10.10 17.70
CA ASP A 14 -12.43 9.21 16.80
C ASP A 14 -11.36 9.99 16.02
N PRO A 15 -10.10 9.55 16.01
CA PRO A 15 -9.03 10.17 15.26
C PRO A 15 -9.34 10.38 13.76
N LEU A 16 -10.12 9.50 13.14
CA LEU A 16 -10.54 9.64 11.73
C LEU A 16 -11.45 10.84 11.49
N ILE A 17 -12.08 11.38 12.54
CA ILE A 17 -12.85 12.63 12.48
C ILE A 17 -11.93 13.82 12.76
N VAL A 18 -11.11 13.74 13.79
CA VAL A 18 -10.26 14.86 14.25
C VAL A 18 -9.16 15.19 13.27
N ILE A 19 -8.55 14.16 12.64
CA ILE A 19 -7.44 14.35 11.68
C ILE A 19 -7.86 15.19 10.48
N PRO A 20 -8.97 14.90 9.76
CA PRO A 20 -9.42 15.75 8.66
C PRO A 20 -9.66 17.21 9.07
N ILE A 21 -10.30 17.45 10.22
CA ILE A 21 -10.54 18.80 10.75
C ILE A 21 -9.20 19.53 10.95
N PHE A 22 -8.27 18.90 11.66
CA PHE A 22 -6.96 19.49 11.94
C PHE A 22 -6.17 19.81 10.65
N ILE A 23 -6.20 18.91 9.68
CA ILE A 23 -5.50 19.10 8.39
C ILE A 23 -6.16 20.21 7.57
N HIS A 24 -7.48 20.31 7.60
CA HIS A 24 -8.22 21.38 6.95
C HIS A 24 -7.84 22.74 7.55
N ASP A 25 -7.91 22.89 8.87
CA ASP A 25 -7.52 24.12 9.56
C ASP A 25 -6.08 24.52 9.29
N PHE A 26 -5.16 23.55 9.31
CA PHE A 26 -3.76 23.79 8.92
C PHE A 26 -3.64 24.37 7.51
N LEU A 27 -4.42 23.86 6.55
CA LEU A 27 -4.42 24.35 5.18
C LEU A 27 -5.08 25.74 5.03
N CYS A 28 -6.13 26.02 5.82
CA CYS A 28 -6.79 27.33 5.84
C CYS A 28 -5.89 28.41 6.48
N ILE A 29 -5.23 28.10 7.60
CA ILE A 29 -4.26 28.99 8.28
C ILE A 29 -3.07 29.31 7.35
N HIS A 30 -2.64 28.30 6.57
CA HIS A 30 -1.55 28.41 5.56
C HIS A 30 -0.27 29.01 6.12
N PRO A 31 0.34 28.44 7.20
CA PRO A 31 1.35 29.12 8.01
C PRO A 31 2.71 29.35 7.33
N PHE A 32 2.99 28.72 6.19
CA PHE A 32 4.26 28.82 5.47
C PHE A 32 4.09 29.47 4.10
N ASN A 33 5.12 30.18 3.62
CA ASN A 33 5.10 30.79 2.30
C ASN A 33 5.04 29.77 1.16
N ASP A 34 5.59 28.55 1.35
CA ASP A 34 5.52 27.42 0.42
C ASP A 34 5.53 26.09 1.19
N GLY A 35 5.05 25.05 0.53
CA GLY A 35 5.13 23.68 1.04
C GLY A 35 3.97 23.26 1.95
N ASN A 36 2.97 24.13 2.23
CA ASN A 36 1.84 23.78 3.10
C ASN A 36 1.11 22.52 2.63
N GLY A 37 0.88 22.36 1.33
CA GLY A 37 0.24 21.17 0.76
C GLY A 37 1.09 19.89 0.93
N ARG A 38 2.41 19.96 0.84
CA ARG A 38 3.32 18.83 1.11
C ARG A 38 3.33 18.48 2.58
N LEU A 39 3.43 19.49 3.43
CA LEU A 39 3.45 19.31 4.87
C LEU A 39 2.12 18.76 5.40
N SER A 40 0.98 19.23 4.89
CA SER A 40 -0.34 18.71 5.27
C SER A 40 -0.47 17.21 4.98
N ARG A 41 0.04 16.72 3.84
CA ARG A 41 0.03 15.28 3.51
C ARG A 41 0.97 14.46 4.40
N LEU A 42 2.14 14.99 4.73
CA LEU A 42 3.03 14.37 5.71
C LEU A 42 2.40 14.32 7.11
N LEU A 43 1.78 15.42 7.54
CA LEU A 43 1.05 15.48 8.81
C LEU A 43 -0.11 14.47 8.84
N THR A 44 -0.88 14.36 7.77
CA THR A 44 -1.94 13.35 7.65
C THR A 44 -1.38 11.95 7.92
N THR A 45 -0.30 11.58 7.25
CA THR A 45 0.32 10.26 7.42
C THR A 45 0.85 10.06 8.85
N LEU A 46 1.52 11.07 9.42
CA LEU A 46 2.04 11.02 10.78
C LEU A 46 0.93 10.86 11.82
N LEU A 47 -0.15 11.63 11.69
CA LEU A 47 -1.27 11.59 12.63
C LEU A 47 -2.02 10.26 12.55
N LEU A 48 -2.21 9.73 11.35
CA LEU A 48 -2.75 8.38 11.15
C LEU A 48 -1.88 7.33 11.84
N TYR A 49 -0.56 7.38 11.68
CA TYR A 49 0.36 6.43 12.35
C TYR A 49 0.28 6.51 13.87
N ARG A 50 0.24 7.71 14.43
CA ARG A 50 0.09 7.92 15.89
C ARG A 50 -1.24 7.39 16.42
N SER A 51 -2.26 7.32 15.57
CA SER A 51 -3.59 6.82 15.89
C SER A 51 -3.80 5.33 15.53
N GLY A 52 -2.74 4.61 15.11
CA GLY A 52 -2.81 3.18 14.81
C GLY A 52 -3.21 2.83 13.38
N PHE A 53 -3.37 3.80 12.49
CA PHE A 53 -3.71 3.58 11.08
C PHE A 53 -2.44 3.51 10.22
N TYR A 54 -1.96 2.29 9.93
CA TYR A 54 -0.65 2.07 9.30
C TYR A 54 -0.68 1.87 7.79
N VAL A 55 -1.82 2.04 7.13
CA VAL A 55 -1.96 1.81 5.68
C VAL A 55 -0.93 2.60 4.85
N GLY A 56 -0.61 3.82 5.27
CA GLY A 56 0.39 4.67 4.60
C GLY A 56 1.82 4.12 4.62
N LYS A 57 2.13 3.05 5.39
CA LYS A 57 3.41 2.33 5.31
C LYS A 57 3.55 1.51 4.04
N TYR A 58 2.43 1.05 3.49
CA TYR A 58 2.37 0.10 2.38
C TYR A 58 1.83 0.73 1.11
N ILE A 59 0.92 1.69 1.25
CA ILE A 59 0.25 2.38 0.16
C ILE A 59 0.51 3.88 0.27
N SER A 60 0.98 4.49 -0.80
CA SER A 60 1.18 5.94 -0.84
C SER A 60 -0.16 6.67 -0.95
N LEU A 61 -0.62 7.27 0.15
CA LEU A 61 -1.82 8.12 0.15
C LEU A 61 -1.63 9.34 -0.76
N GLU A 62 -0.40 9.87 -0.85
CA GLU A 62 -0.08 10.96 -1.76
C GLU A 62 -0.26 10.56 -3.22
N ALA A 63 0.13 9.34 -3.61
CA ALA A 63 -0.10 8.82 -4.95
C ALA A 63 -1.60 8.65 -5.25
N LEU A 64 -2.41 8.26 -4.26
CA LEU A 64 -3.88 8.19 -4.41
C LEU A 64 -4.48 9.59 -4.63
N ILE A 65 -4.06 10.58 -3.85
CA ILE A 65 -4.47 11.99 -4.04
C ILE A 65 -4.03 12.51 -5.41
N ALA A 66 -2.83 12.15 -5.87
CA ALA A 66 -2.29 12.60 -7.15
C ALA A 66 -3.06 12.08 -8.37
N LYS A 67 -3.80 10.96 -8.25
CA LYS A 67 -4.65 10.39 -9.31
C LYS A 67 -5.80 11.34 -9.67
N ASP A 68 -6.35 12.05 -8.69
CA ASP A 68 -7.40 13.07 -8.91
C ASP A 68 -7.17 14.29 -8.01
N LYS A 69 -6.24 15.13 -8.43
CA LYS A 69 -5.95 16.40 -7.76
C LYS A 69 -7.13 17.36 -7.77
N SER A 70 -7.97 17.29 -8.81
CA SER A 70 -9.12 18.18 -8.93
C SER A 70 -10.15 17.91 -7.85
N ALA A 71 -10.42 16.65 -7.53
CA ALA A 71 -11.30 16.26 -6.42
C ALA A 71 -10.74 16.73 -5.06
N TYR A 72 -9.40 16.62 -4.85
CA TYR A 72 -8.76 17.12 -3.64
C TYR A 72 -8.96 18.63 -3.45
N TYR A 73 -8.59 19.42 -4.48
CA TYR A 73 -8.74 20.88 -4.39
C TYR A 73 -10.19 21.31 -4.35
N GLY A 74 -11.07 20.61 -5.07
CA GLY A 74 -12.52 20.89 -5.02
C GLY A 74 -13.13 20.63 -3.65
N ALA A 75 -12.74 19.57 -2.97
CA ALA A 75 -13.18 19.27 -1.60
C ALA A 75 -12.65 20.32 -0.61
N LEU A 76 -11.36 20.67 -0.73
CA LEU A 76 -10.72 21.67 0.13
C LEU A 76 -11.37 23.06 -0.05
N GLN A 77 -11.60 23.47 -1.32
CA GLN A 77 -12.24 24.75 -1.62
C GLN A 77 -13.65 24.82 -1.05
N LYS A 78 -14.47 23.77 -1.21
CA LYS A 78 -15.83 23.73 -0.68
C LYS A 78 -15.83 23.83 0.84
N SER A 79 -14.94 23.12 1.53
CA SER A 79 -14.86 23.18 2.97
C SER A 79 -14.26 24.47 3.51
N GLY A 80 -13.40 25.16 2.72
CA GLY A 80 -12.78 26.42 3.11
C GLY A 80 -13.72 27.64 2.97
N LEU A 81 -14.91 27.47 2.37
CA LEU A 81 -15.90 28.57 2.31
C LEU A 81 -16.33 28.95 3.72
N ASN A 82 -16.34 30.25 4.01
CA ASN A 82 -16.74 30.85 5.29
C ASN A 82 -15.91 30.39 6.52
N TRP A 83 -14.72 29.82 6.30
CA TRP A 83 -13.85 29.38 7.40
C TRP A 83 -13.48 30.55 8.34
N HIS A 84 -13.24 31.76 7.81
CA HIS A 84 -12.93 32.95 8.61
C HIS A 84 -14.13 33.44 9.43
N GLU A 85 -15.34 33.00 9.09
CA GLU A 85 -16.59 33.34 9.74
C GLU A 85 -17.04 32.28 10.75
N GLU A 86 -16.20 31.24 10.96
CA GLU A 86 -16.50 30.08 11.82
C GLU A 86 -17.83 29.38 11.42
N ASN A 87 -18.13 29.38 10.12
CA ASN A 87 -19.36 28.82 9.55
C ASN A 87 -19.08 28.00 8.29
N GLU A 88 -18.00 27.22 8.33
CA GLU A 88 -17.59 26.32 7.27
C GLU A 88 -18.30 24.97 7.35
N ASP A 89 -18.42 24.29 6.20
CA ASP A 89 -18.83 22.87 6.12
C ASP A 89 -17.60 21.99 5.89
N ILE A 90 -17.09 21.36 6.94
CA ILE A 90 -15.94 20.46 6.88
C ILE A 90 -16.23 19.13 6.15
N LEU A 91 -17.50 18.75 5.98
CA LEU A 91 -17.89 17.44 5.45
C LEU A 91 -17.33 17.11 4.07
N PRO A 92 -17.26 18.02 3.08
CA PRO A 92 -16.66 17.71 1.78
C PRO A 92 -15.21 17.24 1.88
N PHE A 93 -14.37 17.96 2.65
CA PHE A 93 -12.96 17.57 2.83
C PHE A 93 -12.80 16.31 3.67
N MET A 94 -13.58 16.19 4.74
CA MET A 94 -13.60 15.00 5.60
C MET A 94 -13.97 13.75 4.79
N LYS A 95 -15.06 13.78 4.02
CA LYS A 95 -15.48 12.66 3.16
C LYS A 95 -14.42 12.30 2.13
N TYR A 96 -13.79 13.31 1.53
CA TYR A 96 -12.70 13.09 0.59
C TYR A 96 -11.52 12.37 1.25
N LEU A 97 -11.01 12.87 2.38
CA LEU A 97 -9.85 12.30 3.05
C LEU A 97 -10.12 10.88 3.57
N LEU A 98 -11.29 10.64 4.16
CA LEU A 98 -11.72 9.29 4.56
C LEU A 98 -11.82 8.35 3.35
N GLY A 99 -12.30 8.84 2.21
CA GLY A 99 -12.34 8.12 0.94
C GLY A 99 -10.94 7.70 0.47
N ILE A 100 -9.95 8.58 0.58
CA ILE A 100 -8.53 8.27 0.25
C ILE A 100 -7.96 7.21 1.21
N ILE A 101 -8.23 7.32 2.51
CA ILE A 101 -7.79 6.33 3.50
C ILE A 101 -8.42 4.96 3.19
N LEU A 102 -9.72 4.92 2.94
CA LEU A 102 -10.43 3.69 2.57
C LEU A 102 -9.90 3.09 1.26
N ALA A 103 -9.63 3.91 0.25
CA ALA A 103 -9.03 3.46 -1.01
C ALA A 103 -7.63 2.87 -0.78
N GLY A 104 -6.85 3.44 0.15
CA GLY A 104 -5.56 2.90 0.56
C GLY A 104 -5.68 1.52 1.19
N TYR A 105 -6.65 1.29 2.07
CA TYR A 105 -6.91 -0.03 2.66
C TYR A 105 -7.37 -1.05 1.62
N LYS A 106 -8.25 -0.66 0.68
CA LYS A 106 -8.68 -1.54 -0.42
C LYS A 106 -7.53 -1.91 -1.35
N ASP A 107 -6.70 -0.93 -1.76
CA ASP A 107 -5.51 -1.21 -2.58
C ASP A 107 -4.51 -2.14 -1.84
N PHE A 108 -4.38 -1.99 -0.53
CA PHE A 108 -3.60 -2.91 0.29
C PHE A 108 -4.20 -4.32 0.33
N GLU A 109 -5.49 -4.44 0.58
CA GLU A 109 -6.22 -5.71 0.59
C GLU A 109 -6.14 -6.43 -0.76
N ASP A 110 -6.34 -5.70 -1.86
CA ASP A 110 -6.23 -6.24 -3.22
C ASP A 110 -4.82 -6.79 -3.49
N ARG A 111 -3.78 -6.07 -3.05
CA ARG A 111 -2.38 -6.55 -3.18
C ARG A 111 -2.11 -7.75 -2.28
N PHE A 112 -2.73 -7.81 -1.11
CA PHE A 112 -2.58 -8.92 -0.17
C PHE A 112 -3.34 -10.16 -0.65
N SER A 113 -4.55 -9.99 -1.21
CA SER A 113 -5.34 -11.09 -1.77
C SER A 113 -4.63 -11.78 -2.94
N ILE A 114 -3.88 -11.03 -3.75
CA ILE A 114 -3.00 -11.61 -4.79
C ILE A 114 -1.91 -12.51 -4.18
N VAL A 115 -1.47 -12.21 -2.96
CA VAL A 115 -0.48 -13.03 -2.22
C VAL A 115 -1.16 -14.19 -1.47
N GLU A 116 -2.41 -14.00 -1.03
CA GLU A 116 -3.21 -15.02 -0.33
C GLU A 116 -4.01 -15.94 -1.27
N GLU A 117 -4.18 -15.61 -2.55
CA GLU A 117 -4.58 -16.63 -3.49
C GLU A 117 -3.59 -17.78 -3.30
N LYS A 118 -4.07 -18.87 -2.75
CA LYS A 118 -3.37 -20.16 -2.67
C LYS A 118 -3.17 -20.66 -4.09
N LEU A 119 -2.31 -19.96 -4.83
CA LEU A 119 -1.87 -20.46 -6.12
C LEU A 119 -1.32 -21.86 -5.88
N PRO A 120 -1.71 -22.84 -6.70
CA PRO A 120 -1.09 -24.14 -6.66
C PRO A 120 0.43 -23.99 -6.62
N ALA A 121 1.11 -24.87 -5.87
CA ALA A 121 2.59 -24.77 -5.72
C ALA A 121 3.31 -24.59 -7.07
N ILE A 122 2.78 -25.22 -8.13
CA ILE A 122 3.33 -25.11 -9.49
C ILE A 122 3.25 -23.66 -10.04
N GLU A 123 2.18 -22.92 -9.76
CA GLU A 123 2.04 -21.52 -10.23
C GLU A 123 2.97 -20.58 -9.48
N LEU A 124 3.18 -20.80 -8.19
CA LEU A 124 4.16 -20.03 -7.40
C LEU A 124 5.57 -20.30 -7.93
N VAL A 125 5.92 -21.57 -8.22
CA VAL A 125 7.21 -21.94 -8.80
C VAL A 125 7.36 -21.34 -10.20
N ARG A 126 6.32 -21.38 -11.05
CA ARG A 126 6.33 -20.78 -12.40
C ARG A 126 6.59 -19.27 -12.33
N LYS A 127 5.93 -18.57 -11.38
CA LYS A 127 6.14 -17.14 -11.14
C LYS A 127 7.56 -16.84 -10.65
N ALA A 128 8.11 -17.67 -9.76
CA ALA A 128 9.49 -17.53 -9.30
C ALA A 128 10.50 -17.72 -10.45
N ILE A 129 10.29 -18.72 -11.31
CA ILE A 129 11.11 -18.98 -12.50
C ILE A 129 11.07 -17.78 -13.47
N SER A 130 9.90 -17.14 -13.65
CA SER A 130 9.76 -15.99 -14.54
C SER A 130 10.60 -14.78 -14.14
N GLN A 131 10.96 -14.66 -12.85
CA GLN A 131 11.82 -13.61 -12.32
C GLN A 131 13.32 -13.89 -12.50
N LYS A 132 13.70 -15.13 -12.87
CA LYS A 132 15.10 -15.50 -13.10
C LYS A 132 15.47 -15.34 -14.56
N MET A 133 16.62 -14.71 -14.80
CA MET A 133 17.25 -14.65 -16.13
C MET A 133 18.32 -15.73 -16.24
N GLY A 134 18.21 -16.58 -17.27
CA GLY A 134 19.22 -17.62 -17.56
C GLY A 134 19.02 -18.89 -16.72
N ARG A 135 20.16 -19.49 -16.29
CA ARG A 135 20.14 -20.75 -15.51
C ARG A 135 19.87 -20.50 -14.05
N PHE A 136 19.08 -21.38 -13.43
CA PHE A 136 18.76 -21.34 -12.00
C PHE A 136 18.88 -22.74 -11.37
N THR A 137 18.99 -22.79 -10.07
CA THR A 137 19.07 -24.01 -9.27
C THR A 137 17.77 -24.22 -8.47
N LYS A 138 17.60 -25.43 -7.92
CA LYS A 138 16.52 -25.70 -6.95
C LYS A 138 16.61 -24.77 -5.75
N GLN A 139 17.82 -24.46 -5.27
CA GLN A 139 18.05 -23.59 -4.12
C GLN A 139 17.52 -22.16 -4.40
N ASP A 140 17.71 -21.64 -5.60
CA ASP A 140 17.17 -20.34 -6.00
C ASP A 140 15.63 -20.29 -5.86
N ILE A 141 14.95 -21.38 -6.18
CA ILE A 141 13.49 -21.46 -6.08
C ILE A 141 13.03 -21.60 -4.63
N ILE A 142 13.78 -22.31 -3.79
CA ILE A 142 13.50 -22.40 -2.34
C ILE A 142 13.56 -21.01 -1.72
N GLU A 143 14.55 -20.21 -2.06
CA GLU A 143 14.70 -18.83 -1.55
C GLU A 143 13.58 -17.90 -2.01
N LEU A 144 13.08 -18.08 -3.25
CA LEU A 144 11.97 -17.28 -3.79
C LEU A 144 10.58 -17.74 -3.33
N CYS A 145 10.46 -18.99 -2.88
CA CYS A 145 9.19 -19.58 -2.45
C CYS A 145 9.28 -20.13 -1.01
N PRO A 146 9.57 -19.31 0.01
CA PRO A 146 9.84 -19.78 1.37
C PRO A 146 8.61 -20.42 2.05
N THR A 147 7.41 -20.21 1.50
CA THR A 147 6.16 -20.78 2.00
C THR A 147 5.89 -22.20 1.50
N LEU A 148 6.63 -22.67 0.48
CA LEU A 148 6.46 -24.01 -0.08
C LEU A 148 7.37 -25.03 0.58
N SER A 149 6.86 -26.26 0.78
CA SER A 149 7.69 -27.38 1.21
C SER A 149 8.67 -27.81 0.10
N LEU A 150 9.79 -28.39 0.49
CA LEU A 150 10.80 -28.89 -0.47
C LEU A 150 10.19 -29.88 -1.47
N SER A 151 9.33 -30.79 -0.99
CA SER A 151 8.63 -31.77 -1.82
C SER A 151 7.69 -31.10 -2.84
N SER A 152 6.99 -30.04 -2.48
CA SER A 152 6.13 -29.27 -3.38
C SER A 152 6.93 -28.59 -4.47
N ILE A 153 8.09 -28.01 -4.14
CA ILE A 153 8.99 -27.39 -5.12
C ILE A 153 9.55 -28.43 -6.08
N GLU A 154 10.03 -29.58 -5.57
CA GLU A 154 10.55 -30.67 -6.41
C GLU A 154 9.48 -31.26 -7.34
N GLY A 155 8.27 -31.45 -6.82
CA GLY A 155 7.13 -31.90 -7.63
C GLY A 155 6.77 -30.92 -8.74
N SER A 156 6.75 -29.62 -8.42
CA SER A 156 6.47 -28.56 -9.40
C SER A 156 7.57 -28.45 -10.46
N LEU A 157 8.85 -28.48 -10.08
CA LEU A 157 9.96 -28.46 -11.04
C LEU A 157 9.92 -29.67 -11.99
N ARG A 158 9.62 -30.88 -11.47
CA ARG A 158 9.48 -32.07 -12.30
C ARG A 158 8.35 -31.88 -13.31
N LYS A 159 7.18 -31.43 -12.88
CA LYS A 159 6.04 -31.21 -13.75
C LYS A 159 6.32 -30.17 -14.83
N LEU A 160 7.00 -29.05 -14.49
CA LEU A 160 7.38 -28.05 -15.48
C LEU A 160 8.42 -28.54 -16.49
N VAL A 161 9.28 -29.51 -16.12
CA VAL A 161 10.16 -30.23 -17.07
C VAL A 161 9.35 -31.11 -17.98
N ASP A 162 8.39 -31.89 -17.45
CA ASP A 162 7.52 -32.78 -18.22
C ASP A 162 6.61 -32.00 -19.19
N GLU A 163 6.17 -30.80 -18.81
CA GLU A 163 5.40 -29.84 -19.63
C GLU A 163 6.27 -29.10 -20.67
N GLY A 164 7.61 -29.25 -20.62
CA GLY A 164 8.53 -28.61 -21.56
C GLY A 164 8.68 -27.09 -21.37
N GLU A 165 8.30 -26.55 -20.21
CA GLU A 165 8.49 -25.14 -19.89
C GLU A 165 9.93 -24.83 -19.45
N ILE A 166 10.58 -25.78 -18.80
CA ILE A 166 11.97 -25.70 -18.37
C ILE A 166 12.73 -26.97 -18.79
N GLN A 167 14.02 -26.83 -19.01
CA GLN A 167 14.92 -27.95 -19.28
C GLN A 167 15.85 -28.16 -18.09
N ARG A 168 16.06 -29.44 -17.73
CA ARG A 168 17.00 -29.84 -16.69
C ARG A 168 18.35 -30.10 -17.29
N GLU A 169 19.43 -29.53 -16.74
CA GLU A 169 20.82 -29.74 -17.09
C GLU A 169 21.60 -30.30 -15.90
N GLY A 170 22.44 -31.30 -16.14
CA GLY A 170 23.30 -31.92 -15.12
C GLY A 170 22.59 -32.97 -14.24
N ILE A 171 23.36 -33.58 -13.33
CA ILE A 171 22.95 -34.67 -12.46
C ILE A 171 23.35 -34.38 -10.99
N GLY A 172 22.52 -34.79 -10.05
CA GLY A 172 22.80 -34.69 -8.63
C GLY A 172 22.89 -33.24 -8.15
N ARG A 173 23.93 -32.91 -7.36
CA ARG A 173 24.09 -31.56 -6.76
C ARG A 173 24.40 -30.45 -7.80
N ALA A 174 24.87 -30.81 -8.99
CA ALA A 174 25.16 -29.86 -10.07
C ALA A 174 23.97 -29.59 -10.99
N THR A 175 22.75 -30.07 -10.64
CA THR A 175 21.55 -29.88 -11.44
C THR A 175 21.18 -28.38 -11.50
N LYS A 176 21.03 -27.90 -12.73
CA LYS A 176 20.52 -26.57 -13.07
C LYS A 176 19.29 -26.71 -13.96
N TYR A 177 18.52 -25.65 -14.05
CA TYR A 177 17.37 -25.56 -14.92
C TYR A 177 17.50 -24.31 -15.79
N ILE A 178 16.95 -24.38 -17.00
CA ILE A 178 16.86 -23.25 -17.92
C ILE A 178 15.40 -23.14 -18.42
N ARG A 179 14.90 -21.94 -18.53
CA ARG A 179 13.57 -21.67 -19.09
C ARG A 179 13.64 -21.78 -20.62
N LEU A 180 12.66 -22.45 -21.22
CA LEU A 180 12.60 -22.67 -22.68
C LEU A 180 11.66 -21.67 -23.39
N LYS A 181 10.75 -20.99 -22.67
CA LYS A 181 9.81 -20.00 -23.20
C LYS A 181 9.70 -18.80 -22.28
#